data_ee373e51b6ebac40a8e909d212333637
#
_entry.id   ee373e51b6ebac40a8e909d212333637
#
_cell.length_a   1.000
_cell.length_b   1.000
_cell.length_c   1.000
_cell.angle_alpha   90.00
_cell.angle_beta   90.00
_cell.angle_gamma   90.00
#
_symmetry.space_group_name_H-M   'P 1'
#
loop_
_entity.id
_entity.type
_entity.pdbx_description
1 polymer ?
#
loop_
_entity_poly.entity_id
_entity_poly.type
_entity_poly.pdbx_seq_one_letter_code
_entity_poly.pdbx_strand_id
1 'polypeptide(L)'
;LVGHLNPTVVEKVKEALEKTGTLFVTPSPTATEVAERYQERFGLDMLRFTQSGTESTMYAVRTARAFTGRKAIVKLEGGYHGGYDGLSVSVKPSVEEAGPENAPTPVTPFDVEAGTVYVVPYNDVDRLREVFSEHKGEIAALVMEPVMENLGIVLPDAGYLAAVRAACDEFGVVLIFDEVKTGLTAGYAGAAQRLGVKPDLITLAKSIGGGLPLAAFGGRAEVMQAVVDNRMAHFGTYNGNPLVMAAAMAVDEVCTREALDSAEAINDGALEAIDGIITEFDLPAHTVGLGVKGAVTWSTTPVRNYRD
;
A
#
# COMPACT_ATOMS: atom_id res chain seq x y z
N LEU A 1 -13.95 -4.03 5.22
CA LEU A 1 -14.32 -4.74 4.00
C LEU A 1 -15.34 -5.85 4.29
N VAL A 2 -15.00 -6.83 5.13
CA VAL A 2 -15.86 -7.99 5.45
C VAL A 2 -16.98 -7.71 6.48
N GLY A 3 -17.07 -6.50 7.01
CA GLY A 3 -18.03 -6.12 8.07
C GLY A 3 -17.48 -6.36 9.48
N HIS A 4 -18.13 -5.75 10.50
CA HIS A 4 -17.66 -5.76 11.89
C HIS A 4 -17.90 -7.09 12.62
N LEU A 5 -18.91 -7.86 12.22
CA LEU A 5 -19.28 -9.14 12.84
C LEU A 5 -19.46 -10.22 11.78
N ASN A 6 -18.51 -10.32 10.84
CA ASN A 6 -18.56 -11.39 9.85
C ASN A 6 -18.51 -12.76 10.57
N PRO A 7 -19.51 -13.63 10.39
CA PRO A 7 -19.60 -14.89 11.13
C PRO A 7 -18.42 -15.82 10.86
N THR A 8 -17.95 -15.90 9.61
CA THR A 8 -16.79 -16.75 9.26
C THR A 8 -15.52 -16.30 9.99
N VAL A 9 -15.27 -15.00 10.06
CA VAL A 9 -14.11 -14.44 10.80
C VAL A 9 -14.24 -14.74 12.29
N VAL A 10 -15.42 -14.47 12.88
CA VAL A 10 -15.68 -14.67 14.31
C VAL A 10 -15.49 -16.13 14.70
N GLU A 11 -16.07 -17.07 13.95
CA GLU A 11 -16.00 -18.50 14.27
C GLU A 11 -14.57 -19.05 14.12
N LYS A 12 -13.84 -18.71 13.06
CA LYS A 12 -12.44 -19.15 12.91
C LYS A 12 -11.52 -18.62 14.00
N VAL A 13 -11.73 -17.38 14.45
CA VAL A 13 -10.96 -16.83 15.58
C VAL A 13 -11.28 -17.55 16.90
N LYS A 14 -12.57 -17.85 17.17
CA LYS A 14 -12.97 -18.64 18.35
C LYS A 14 -12.35 -20.03 18.32
N GLU A 15 -12.44 -20.73 17.17
CA GLU A 15 -11.84 -22.05 17.01
C GLU A 15 -10.32 -22.03 17.26
N ALA A 16 -9.63 -21.01 16.73
CA ALA A 16 -8.20 -20.86 16.95
C ALA A 16 -7.88 -20.60 18.42
N LEU A 17 -8.68 -19.79 19.12
CA LEU A 17 -8.53 -19.53 20.54
C LEU A 17 -8.70 -20.81 21.39
N GLU A 18 -9.67 -21.65 21.05
CA GLU A 18 -9.96 -22.90 21.76
C GLU A 18 -8.93 -24.01 21.47
N LYS A 19 -8.43 -24.11 20.22
CA LYS A 19 -7.53 -25.18 19.80
C LYS A 19 -6.05 -24.88 20.01
N THR A 20 -5.63 -23.64 19.79
CA THR A 20 -4.22 -23.23 19.81
C THR A 20 -3.91 -22.18 20.86
N GLY A 21 -4.93 -21.51 21.38
CA GLY A 21 -4.77 -20.42 22.35
C GLY A 21 -4.05 -19.21 21.76
N THR A 22 -3.32 -18.51 22.59
CA THR A 22 -2.53 -17.31 22.24
C THR A 22 -1.04 -17.67 22.17
N LEU A 23 -0.68 -18.66 21.37
CA LEU A 23 0.69 -19.10 21.22
C LEU A 23 1.49 -18.13 20.35
N PHE A 24 2.65 -17.70 20.83
CA PHE A 24 3.51 -16.73 20.16
C PHE A 24 4.88 -17.34 19.82
N VAL A 25 5.56 -16.73 18.83
CA VAL A 25 6.95 -17.05 18.44
C VAL A 25 7.12 -18.50 17.98
N THR A 26 6.03 -19.21 17.71
CA THR A 26 6.05 -20.60 17.25
C THR A 26 5.51 -20.67 15.83
N PRO A 27 6.22 -21.31 14.90
CA PRO A 27 5.67 -21.59 13.57
C PRO A 27 4.33 -22.33 13.68
N SER A 28 3.32 -21.86 12.94
CA SER A 28 2.03 -22.52 12.89
C SER A 28 1.71 -22.94 11.45
N PRO A 29 1.05 -24.09 11.24
CA PRO A 29 0.61 -24.51 9.91
C PRO A 29 -0.27 -23.46 9.23
N THR A 30 -1.15 -22.79 9.98
CA THR A 30 -2.01 -21.74 9.47
C THR A 30 -1.23 -20.54 8.94
N ALA A 31 -0.13 -20.16 9.60
CA ALA A 31 0.72 -19.07 9.12
C ALA A 31 1.39 -19.41 7.79
N THR A 32 1.83 -20.65 7.60
CA THR A 32 2.37 -21.13 6.34
C THR A 32 1.31 -21.12 5.25
N GLU A 33 0.12 -21.65 5.52
CA GLU A 33 -0.98 -21.67 4.56
C GLU A 33 -1.43 -20.25 4.15
N VAL A 34 -1.56 -19.32 5.09
CA VAL A 34 -1.88 -17.91 4.75
C VAL A 34 -0.77 -17.29 3.90
N ALA A 35 0.50 -17.58 4.21
CA ALA A 35 1.62 -17.07 3.41
C ALA A 35 1.58 -17.59 1.97
N GLU A 36 1.34 -18.88 1.76
CA GLU A 36 1.22 -19.51 0.44
C GLU A 36 0.06 -18.90 -0.36
N ARG A 37 -1.13 -18.76 0.25
CA ARG A 37 -2.30 -18.14 -0.38
C ARG A 37 -2.04 -16.68 -0.78
N TYR A 38 -1.37 -15.91 0.08
CA TYR A 38 -1.05 -14.51 -0.22
C TYR A 38 0.05 -14.39 -1.27
N GLN A 39 1.04 -15.29 -1.28
CA GLN A 39 2.03 -15.35 -2.35
C GLN A 39 1.37 -15.61 -3.70
N GLU A 40 0.47 -16.58 -3.77
CA GLU A 40 -0.29 -16.88 -4.99
C GLU A 40 -1.19 -15.70 -5.39
N ARG A 41 -1.99 -15.18 -4.45
CA ARG A 41 -2.96 -14.12 -4.69
C ARG A 41 -2.33 -12.83 -5.20
N PHE A 42 -1.24 -12.40 -4.58
CA PHE A 42 -0.56 -11.15 -4.88
C PHE A 42 0.66 -11.30 -5.78
N GLY A 43 0.98 -12.50 -6.24
CA GLY A 43 2.11 -12.79 -7.13
C GLY A 43 3.47 -12.52 -6.50
N LEU A 44 3.66 -12.92 -5.22
CA LEU A 44 4.87 -12.69 -4.45
C LEU A 44 5.73 -13.95 -4.39
N ASP A 45 7.05 -13.79 -4.52
CA ASP A 45 7.96 -14.92 -4.34
C ASP A 45 8.19 -15.22 -2.84
N MET A 46 8.23 -14.17 -2.00
CA MET A 46 8.43 -14.27 -0.55
C MET A 46 7.56 -13.26 0.19
N LEU A 47 7.18 -13.62 1.43
CA LEU A 47 6.34 -12.80 2.31
C LEU A 47 6.82 -12.88 3.75
N ARG A 48 6.65 -11.79 4.51
CA ARG A 48 6.82 -11.72 5.96
C ARG A 48 5.62 -11.02 6.59
N PHE A 49 5.15 -11.56 7.71
CA PHE A 49 4.07 -10.95 8.49
C PHE A 49 4.59 -9.91 9.47
N THR A 50 3.81 -8.88 9.67
CA THR A 50 3.96 -7.83 10.68
C THR A 50 2.58 -7.54 11.29
N GLN A 51 2.45 -6.53 12.15
CA GLN A 51 1.19 -6.27 12.85
C GLN A 51 0.49 -4.99 12.41
N SER A 52 1.23 -4.09 11.77
CA SER A 52 0.69 -2.81 11.30
C SER A 52 1.23 -2.42 9.95
N GLY A 53 0.47 -1.58 9.22
CA GLY A 53 0.94 -1.00 7.97
C GLY A 53 2.25 -0.22 8.15
N THR A 54 2.42 0.47 9.28
CA THR A 54 3.67 1.17 9.64
C THR A 54 4.86 0.24 9.70
N GLU A 55 4.74 -0.90 10.38
CA GLU A 55 5.81 -1.90 10.42
C GLU A 55 6.10 -2.46 9.03
N SER A 56 5.05 -2.77 8.27
CA SER A 56 5.15 -3.32 6.93
C SER A 56 5.92 -2.38 6.00
N THR A 57 5.56 -1.10 5.96
CA THR A 57 6.24 -0.09 5.12
C THR A 57 7.67 0.20 5.60
N MET A 58 7.88 0.28 6.92
CA MET A 58 9.21 0.42 7.51
C MET A 58 10.13 -0.74 7.10
N TYR A 59 9.65 -1.99 7.23
CA TYR A 59 10.45 -3.15 6.87
C TYR A 59 10.69 -3.26 5.36
N ALA A 60 9.73 -2.89 4.53
CA ALA A 60 9.92 -2.83 3.08
C ALA A 60 11.05 -1.84 2.69
N VAL A 61 11.04 -0.63 3.28
CA VAL A 61 12.12 0.36 3.07
C VAL A 61 13.46 -0.16 3.57
N ARG A 62 13.50 -0.76 4.77
CA ARG A 62 14.74 -1.33 5.31
C ARG A 62 15.28 -2.46 4.46
N THR A 63 14.41 -3.29 3.89
CA THR A 63 14.77 -4.37 2.97
C THR A 63 15.38 -3.80 1.68
N ALA A 64 14.76 -2.78 1.10
CA ALA A 64 15.27 -2.11 -0.09
C ALA A 64 16.67 -1.46 0.16
N ARG A 65 16.84 -0.82 1.32
CA ARG A 65 18.15 -0.26 1.74
C ARG A 65 19.21 -1.35 1.90
N ALA A 66 18.88 -2.47 2.53
CA ALA A 66 19.79 -3.60 2.71
C ALA A 66 20.12 -4.30 1.39
N PHE A 67 19.18 -4.36 0.46
CA PHE A 67 19.38 -4.92 -0.88
C PHE A 67 20.29 -4.05 -1.74
N THR A 68 20.00 -2.76 -1.83
CA THR A 68 20.72 -1.81 -2.71
C THR A 68 22.02 -1.28 -2.11
N GLY A 69 22.20 -1.33 -0.79
CA GLY A 69 23.27 -0.63 -0.07
C GLY A 69 23.13 0.89 -0.01
N ARG A 70 22.00 1.44 -0.51
CA ARG A 70 21.72 2.88 -0.59
C ARG A 70 20.85 3.33 0.59
N LYS A 71 20.80 4.64 0.86
CA LYS A 71 20.09 5.17 2.06
C LYS A 71 18.89 6.02 1.76
N ALA A 72 18.94 6.84 0.71
CA ALA A 72 17.88 7.77 0.35
C ALA A 72 16.64 7.02 -0.17
N ILE A 73 15.48 7.65 0.01
CA ILE A 73 14.22 7.17 -0.57
C ILE A 73 13.51 8.33 -1.27
N VAL A 74 12.65 7.99 -2.21
CA VAL A 74 11.70 8.90 -2.81
C VAL A 74 10.29 8.50 -2.38
N LYS A 75 9.44 9.49 -2.10
CA LYS A 75 8.01 9.29 -1.86
C LYS A 75 7.19 10.34 -2.59
N LEU A 76 5.90 10.12 -2.70
CA LEU A 76 4.98 11.08 -3.31
C LEU A 76 4.50 12.10 -2.29
N GLU A 77 4.33 13.36 -2.71
CA GLU A 77 3.72 14.41 -1.91
C GLU A 77 2.30 14.02 -1.50
N GLY A 78 1.93 14.28 -0.25
CA GLY A 78 0.63 13.90 0.31
C GLY A 78 0.46 12.40 0.62
N GLY A 79 1.39 11.54 0.21
CA GLY A 79 1.32 10.10 0.47
C GLY A 79 1.48 9.78 1.96
N TYR A 80 0.65 8.87 2.49
CA TYR A 80 0.73 8.40 3.87
C TYR A 80 1.10 6.92 3.92
N HIS A 81 2.19 6.62 4.61
CA HIS A 81 2.76 5.27 4.69
C HIS A 81 3.01 4.81 6.14
N GLY A 82 2.21 5.30 7.08
CA GLY A 82 2.35 5.01 8.52
C GLY A 82 3.25 6.01 9.26
N GLY A 83 3.45 5.77 10.55
CA GLY A 83 4.17 6.67 11.47
C GLY A 83 5.67 6.36 11.60
N TYR A 84 6.31 5.77 10.61
CA TYR A 84 7.76 5.60 10.56
C TYR A 84 8.43 6.91 10.12
N ASP A 85 9.42 7.39 10.85
CA ASP A 85 10.08 8.69 10.62
C ASP A 85 10.50 8.88 9.16
N GLY A 86 11.16 7.88 8.58
CA GLY A 86 11.58 7.93 7.18
C GLY A 86 10.45 8.06 6.15
N LEU A 87 9.19 7.92 6.55
CA LEU A 87 8.01 8.06 5.70
C LEU A 87 7.03 9.14 6.17
N SER A 88 7.26 9.73 7.36
CA SER A 88 6.46 10.83 7.92
C SER A 88 6.80 12.19 7.33
N VAL A 89 7.28 12.20 6.08
CA VAL A 89 7.67 13.42 5.35
C VAL A 89 6.57 13.78 4.37
N SER A 90 6.21 15.07 4.31
CA SER A 90 5.22 15.62 3.36
C SER A 90 3.91 14.82 3.29
N VAL A 91 3.39 14.42 4.46
CA VAL A 91 2.14 13.64 4.55
C VAL A 91 0.93 14.55 4.30
N LYS A 92 0.93 15.74 4.89
CA LYS A 92 -0.07 16.79 4.66
C LYS A 92 0.61 18.16 4.78
N PRO A 93 1.59 18.46 3.91
CA PRO A 93 2.27 19.74 4.00
C PRO A 93 1.33 20.87 3.61
N SER A 94 1.49 22.04 4.24
CA SER A 94 0.87 23.23 3.69
C SER A 94 1.54 23.61 2.37
N VAL A 95 0.80 24.26 1.48
CA VAL A 95 1.34 24.69 0.18
C VAL A 95 2.53 25.63 0.35
N GLU A 96 2.50 26.47 1.39
CA GLU A 96 3.56 27.42 1.71
C GLU A 96 4.86 26.73 2.12
N GLU A 97 4.78 25.69 2.97
CA GLU A 97 5.94 24.93 3.44
C GLU A 97 6.52 24.02 2.35
N ALA A 98 5.66 23.44 1.56
CA ALA A 98 6.07 22.49 0.53
C ALA A 98 6.67 23.14 -0.72
N GLY A 99 6.63 24.47 -0.85
CA GLY A 99 7.25 25.20 -1.97
C GLY A 99 6.61 24.93 -3.34
N PRO A 100 7.37 24.98 -4.44
CA PRO A 100 6.84 24.82 -5.80
C PRO A 100 6.24 23.46 -6.05
N GLU A 101 5.11 23.39 -6.76
CA GLU A 101 4.40 22.15 -7.08
C GLU A 101 5.27 21.16 -7.84
N ASN A 102 5.98 21.62 -8.87
CA ASN A 102 6.85 20.78 -9.70
C ASN A 102 8.17 20.37 -9.03
N ALA A 103 8.49 20.93 -7.86
CA ALA A 103 9.69 20.60 -7.12
C ALA A 103 9.43 20.74 -5.61
N PRO A 104 8.57 19.86 -5.03
CA PRO A 104 8.20 19.96 -3.62
C PRO A 104 9.40 19.87 -2.68
N THR A 105 9.44 20.73 -1.70
CA THR A 105 10.41 20.66 -0.60
C THR A 105 9.91 19.62 0.41
N PRO A 106 10.76 18.70 0.88
CA PRO A 106 10.39 17.77 1.95
C PRO A 106 10.02 18.52 3.23
N VAL A 107 8.81 18.29 3.75
CA VAL A 107 8.31 18.87 5.00
C VAL A 107 8.23 17.77 6.05
N THR A 108 8.96 17.93 7.15
CA THR A 108 8.94 16.99 8.28
C THR A 108 8.17 17.56 9.45
N PRO A 109 7.41 16.76 10.20
CA PRO A 109 6.91 17.14 11.51
C PRO A 109 8.06 17.56 12.45
N PHE A 110 7.76 18.40 13.43
CA PHE A 110 8.73 19.00 14.35
C PHE A 110 9.66 17.98 15.07
N ASP A 111 9.14 16.79 15.34
CA ASP A 111 9.78 15.75 16.13
C ASP A 111 10.37 14.59 15.30
N VAL A 112 10.46 14.77 13.97
CA VAL A 112 10.87 13.67 13.05
C VAL A 112 12.23 13.96 12.42
N GLU A 113 13.15 13.02 12.56
CA GLU A 113 14.41 12.95 11.82
C GLU A 113 14.29 11.92 10.68
N ALA A 114 13.78 12.33 9.54
CA ALA A 114 13.44 11.43 8.45
C ALA A 114 14.64 10.86 7.67
N GLY A 115 15.83 11.39 7.87
CA GLY A 115 17.00 11.09 7.03
C GLY A 115 16.86 11.71 5.63
N THR A 116 17.45 11.07 4.62
CA THR A 116 17.40 11.59 3.24
C THR A 116 16.15 11.10 2.53
N VAL A 117 15.17 11.97 2.36
CA VAL A 117 13.92 11.70 1.67
C VAL A 117 13.69 12.77 0.61
N TYR A 118 13.48 12.36 -0.63
CA TYR A 118 13.07 13.24 -1.71
C TYR A 118 11.57 13.09 -1.95
N VAL A 119 10.91 14.18 -2.30
CA VAL A 119 9.47 14.22 -2.53
C VAL A 119 9.22 14.65 -3.97
N VAL A 120 8.30 13.96 -4.64
CA VAL A 120 7.89 14.28 -6.01
C VAL A 120 6.37 14.30 -6.12
N PRO A 121 5.79 15.07 -7.06
CA PRO A 121 4.35 15.02 -7.32
C PRO A 121 3.91 13.65 -7.85
N TYR A 122 2.66 13.29 -7.59
CA TYR A 122 2.02 12.17 -8.28
C TYR A 122 1.71 12.56 -9.72
N ASN A 123 1.70 11.60 -10.62
CA ASN A 123 1.49 11.81 -12.06
C ASN A 123 2.55 12.68 -12.77
N ASP A 124 3.73 12.84 -12.17
CA ASP A 124 4.87 13.56 -12.77
C ASP A 124 6.10 12.63 -12.87
N VAL A 125 6.17 11.86 -13.95
CA VAL A 125 7.30 10.95 -14.20
C VAL A 125 8.57 11.69 -14.58
N ASP A 126 8.46 12.87 -15.18
CA ASP A 126 9.63 13.64 -15.60
C ASP A 126 10.37 14.17 -14.38
N ARG A 127 9.65 14.72 -13.40
CA ARG A 127 10.26 15.11 -12.13
C ARG A 127 10.84 13.93 -11.36
N LEU A 128 10.18 12.78 -11.37
CA LEU A 128 10.73 11.56 -10.77
C LEU A 128 12.08 11.18 -11.41
N ARG A 129 12.16 11.20 -12.73
CA ARG A 129 13.39 10.88 -13.47
C ARG A 129 14.51 11.88 -13.22
N GLU A 130 14.18 13.17 -13.13
CA GLU A 130 15.13 14.21 -12.75
C GLU A 130 15.75 13.90 -11.38
N VAL A 131 14.93 13.65 -10.35
CA VAL A 131 15.39 13.32 -9.00
C VAL A 131 16.26 12.05 -9.00
N PHE A 132 15.88 11.02 -9.76
CA PHE A 132 16.70 9.80 -9.90
C PHE A 132 18.03 10.06 -10.58
N SER A 133 18.08 10.97 -11.53
CA SER A 133 19.33 11.35 -12.24
C SER A 133 20.24 12.21 -11.36
N GLU A 134 19.68 13.21 -10.68
CA GLU A 134 20.40 14.11 -9.76
C GLU A 134 21.07 13.32 -8.62
N HIS A 135 20.39 12.26 -8.13
CA HIS A 135 20.82 11.45 -6.98
C HIS A 135 21.13 10.00 -7.37
N LYS A 136 21.71 9.82 -8.56
CA LYS A 136 22.06 8.51 -9.08
C LYS A 136 22.98 7.75 -8.15
N GLY A 137 22.56 6.53 -7.76
CA GLY A 137 23.33 5.67 -6.86
C GLY A 137 23.11 5.94 -5.36
N GLU A 138 22.27 6.90 -4.98
CA GLU A 138 21.95 7.21 -3.58
C GLU A 138 20.60 6.66 -3.15
N ILE A 139 19.62 6.61 -4.09
CA ILE A 139 18.22 6.25 -3.81
C ILE A 139 18.07 4.73 -3.76
N ALA A 140 17.60 4.23 -2.63
CA ALA A 140 17.30 2.82 -2.40
C ALA A 140 15.94 2.42 -2.94
N ALA A 141 14.93 3.24 -2.72
CA ALA A 141 13.54 2.91 -3.07
C ALA A 141 12.71 4.14 -3.43
N LEU A 142 11.70 3.91 -4.27
CA LEU A 142 10.50 4.73 -4.37
C LEU A 142 9.37 4.03 -3.61
N VAL A 143 8.74 4.74 -2.67
CA VAL A 143 7.55 4.26 -1.93
C VAL A 143 6.35 5.05 -2.38
N MET A 144 5.31 4.36 -2.86
CA MET A 144 4.10 5.00 -3.35
C MET A 144 2.84 4.15 -3.15
N GLU A 145 1.71 4.81 -2.93
CA GLU A 145 0.41 4.20 -3.17
C GLU A 145 0.23 4.11 -4.70
N PRO A 146 -0.09 2.94 -5.29
CA PRO A 146 -0.34 2.85 -6.74
C PRO A 146 -1.58 3.65 -7.18
N VAL A 147 -2.52 3.88 -6.27
CA VAL A 147 -3.62 4.83 -6.32
C VAL A 147 -3.62 5.58 -5.01
N MET A 148 -3.60 6.91 -5.03
CA MET A 148 -3.50 7.71 -3.80
C MET A 148 -4.85 7.80 -3.09
N GLU A 149 -5.20 6.76 -2.34
CA GLU A 149 -6.47 6.70 -1.62
C GLU A 149 -6.51 7.55 -0.33
N ASN A 150 -5.36 8.03 0.15
CA ASN A 150 -5.32 8.95 1.29
C ASN A 150 -5.71 10.37 0.91
N LEU A 151 -5.74 10.69 -0.39
CA LEU A 151 -6.15 11.98 -0.95
C LEU A 151 -7.58 11.97 -1.55
N GLY A 152 -8.36 10.90 -1.33
CA GLY A 152 -9.72 10.78 -1.85
C GLY A 152 -9.83 10.03 -3.17
N ILE A 153 -8.94 9.11 -3.45
CA ILE A 153 -8.83 8.30 -4.68
C ILE A 153 -8.33 9.16 -5.86
N VAL A 154 -7.01 9.38 -5.92
CA VAL A 154 -6.36 9.98 -7.09
C VAL A 154 -5.81 8.85 -7.96
N LEU A 155 -6.34 8.73 -9.18
CA LEU A 155 -5.96 7.69 -10.11
C LEU A 155 -4.66 8.04 -10.86
N PRO A 156 -3.86 7.04 -11.26
CA PRO A 156 -2.72 7.28 -12.10
C PRO A 156 -3.16 7.66 -13.52
N ASP A 157 -2.48 8.62 -14.11
CA ASP A 157 -2.65 8.94 -15.53
C ASP A 157 -2.28 7.72 -16.40
N ALA A 158 -2.84 7.67 -17.59
CA ALA A 158 -2.57 6.59 -18.53
C ALA A 158 -1.06 6.45 -18.81
N GLY A 159 -0.50 5.27 -18.53
CA GLY A 159 0.93 4.98 -18.73
C GLY A 159 1.86 5.43 -17.60
N TYR A 160 1.39 6.22 -16.62
CA TYR A 160 2.22 6.73 -15.53
C TYR A 160 2.93 5.62 -14.76
N LEU A 161 2.21 4.62 -14.27
CA LEU A 161 2.81 3.53 -13.48
C LEU A 161 3.81 2.69 -14.29
N ALA A 162 3.56 2.48 -15.58
CA ALA A 162 4.51 1.79 -16.45
C ALA A 162 5.80 2.61 -16.63
N ALA A 163 5.69 3.93 -16.77
CA ALA A 163 6.83 4.83 -16.87
C ALA A 163 7.60 4.91 -15.53
N VAL A 164 6.90 4.89 -14.39
CA VAL A 164 7.52 4.78 -13.05
C VAL A 164 8.31 3.46 -12.92
N ARG A 165 7.73 2.32 -13.34
CA ARG A 165 8.43 1.04 -13.31
C ARG A 165 9.71 1.08 -14.16
N ALA A 166 9.60 1.59 -15.40
CA ALA A 166 10.74 1.73 -16.29
C ALA A 166 11.84 2.64 -15.71
N ALA A 167 11.48 3.75 -15.08
CA ALA A 167 12.44 4.62 -14.40
C ALA A 167 13.14 3.89 -13.24
N CYS A 168 12.39 3.18 -12.40
CA CYS A 168 12.98 2.39 -11.30
C CYS A 168 13.97 1.33 -11.83
N ASP A 169 13.63 0.64 -12.91
CA ASP A 169 14.51 -0.36 -13.55
C ASP A 169 15.80 0.28 -14.08
N GLU A 170 15.70 1.40 -14.79
CA GLU A 170 16.82 2.12 -15.37
C GLU A 170 17.83 2.60 -14.30
N PHE A 171 17.34 3.12 -13.17
CA PHE A 171 18.19 3.67 -12.11
C PHE A 171 18.53 2.65 -11.01
N GLY A 172 17.99 1.42 -11.10
CA GLY A 172 18.18 0.37 -10.10
C GLY A 172 17.59 0.78 -8.73
N VAL A 173 16.43 1.41 -8.73
CA VAL A 173 15.65 1.83 -7.56
C VAL A 173 14.59 0.78 -7.28
N VAL A 174 14.44 0.32 -6.03
CA VAL A 174 13.40 -0.62 -5.64
C VAL A 174 12.04 0.07 -5.64
N LEU A 175 11.10 -0.41 -6.43
CA LEU A 175 9.72 0.08 -6.43
C LEU A 175 8.91 -0.64 -5.35
N ILE A 176 8.41 0.10 -4.38
CA ILE A 176 7.55 -0.38 -3.30
C ILE A 176 6.15 0.17 -3.50
N PHE A 177 5.18 -0.70 -3.79
CA PHE A 177 3.77 -0.32 -3.75
C PHE A 177 3.20 -0.51 -2.35
N ASP A 178 2.74 0.58 -1.78
CA ASP A 178 1.95 0.55 -0.55
C ASP A 178 0.50 0.20 -0.90
N GLU A 179 0.19 -1.08 -0.75
CA GLU A 179 -1.16 -1.63 -0.95
C GLU A 179 -1.91 -1.84 0.37
N VAL A 180 -1.52 -1.15 1.42
CA VAL A 180 -2.21 -1.18 2.72
C VAL A 180 -3.70 -0.81 2.59
N LYS A 181 -4.04 0.06 1.64
CA LYS A 181 -5.44 0.40 1.32
C LYS A 181 -5.97 -0.38 0.11
N THR A 182 -5.19 -0.54 -0.93
CA THR A 182 -5.63 -1.07 -2.22
C THR A 182 -5.62 -2.59 -2.31
N GLY A 183 -4.90 -3.30 -1.44
CA GLY A 183 -4.63 -4.73 -1.53
C GLY A 183 -5.85 -5.64 -1.70
N LEU A 184 -6.99 -5.32 -1.07
CA LEU A 184 -8.26 -6.04 -1.29
C LEU A 184 -9.39 -5.13 -1.76
N THR A 185 -9.16 -3.83 -1.89
CA THR A 185 -10.21 -2.88 -2.24
C THR A 185 -10.16 -2.47 -3.71
N ALA A 186 -8.99 -2.51 -4.32
CA ALA A 186 -8.84 -2.25 -5.74
C ALA A 186 -9.18 -3.46 -6.62
N GLY A 187 -9.37 -4.64 -6.04
CA GLY A 187 -9.69 -5.89 -6.73
C GLY A 187 -9.12 -7.10 -5.99
N TYR A 188 -9.29 -8.30 -6.56
CA TYR A 188 -8.92 -9.57 -5.92
C TYR A 188 -7.44 -9.63 -5.51
N ALA A 189 -6.54 -9.15 -6.33
CA ALA A 189 -5.09 -9.17 -6.06
C ALA A 189 -4.48 -7.76 -6.03
N GLY A 190 -5.24 -6.78 -5.58
CA GLY A 190 -4.78 -5.42 -5.37
C GLY A 190 -4.63 -4.56 -6.63
N ALA A 191 -4.12 -3.35 -6.43
CA ALA A 191 -3.94 -2.38 -7.50
C ALA A 191 -2.79 -2.75 -8.44
N ALA A 192 -1.74 -3.38 -7.96
CA ALA A 192 -0.62 -3.82 -8.81
C ALA A 192 -1.10 -4.73 -9.94
N GLN A 193 -1.90 -5.75 -9.62
CA GLN A 193 -2.47 -6.65 -10.62
C GLN A 193 -3.48 -5.93 -11.51
N ARG A 194 -4.38 -5.15 -10.92
CA ARG A 194 -5.43 -4.44 -11.66
C ARG A 194 -4.87 -3.46 -12.68
N LEU A 195 -3.80 -2.75 -12.33
CA LEU A 195 -3.17 -1.74 -13.17
C LEU A 195 -2.01 -2.30 -14.04
N GLY A 196 -1.73 -3.60 -13.92
CA GLY A 196 -0.79 -4.32 -14.77
C GLY A 196 0.68 -3.94 -14.56
N VAL A 197 1.05 -3.46 -13.37
CA VAL A 197 2.43 -3.08 -13.04
C VAL A 197 2.92 -3.88 -11.83
N LYS A 198 4.00 -4.63 -12.00
CA LYS A 198 4.61 -5.43 -10.93
C LYS A 198 5.68 -4.62 -10.19
N PRO A 199 5.47 -4.27 -8.90
CA PRO A 199 6.52 -3.68 -8.07
C PRO A 199 7.55 -4.72 -7.64
N ASP A 200 8.66 -4.26 -7.05
CA ASP A 200 9.63 -5.15 -6.43
C ASP A 200 9.18 -5.64 -5.06
N LEU A 201 8.53 -4.78 -4.29
CA LEU A 201 7.91 -5.10 -3.01
C LEU A 201 6.49 -4.53 -2.93
N ILE A 202 5.63 -5.20 -2.18
CA ILE A 202 4.33 -4.66 -1.74
C ILE A 202 4.23 -4.68 -0.23
N THR A 203 3.36 -3.81 0.30
CA THR A 203 2.95 -3.82 1.70
C THR A 203 1.44 -3.98 1.80
N LEU A 204 0.99 -4.82 2.72
CA LEU A 204 -0.41 -5.17 2.93
C LEU A 204 -0.78 -4.97 4.40
N ALA A 205 -1.99 -4.53 4.68
CA ALA A 205 -2.55 -4.42 6.04
C ALA A 205 -4.09 -4.27 6.01
N LYS A 206 -4.66 -3.65 7.02
CA LYS A 206 -6.09 -3.29 7.13
C LYS A 206 -7.01 -4.47 6.81
N SER A 207 -7.55 -4.51 5.58
CA SER A 207 -8.56 -5.50 5.17
C SER A 207 -8.10 -6.95 5.34
N ILE A 208 -6.81 -7.23 5.18
CA ILE A 208 -6.27 -8.61 5.25
C ILE A 208 -6.38 -9.23 6.65
N GLY A 209 -6.48 -8.42 7.69
CA GLY A 209 -6.53 -8.87 9.09
C GLY A 209 -7.93 -9.12 9.64
N GLY A 210 -9.00 -8.83 8.88
CA GLY A 210 -10.38 -9.03 9.35
C GLY A 210 -10.74 -8.25 10.60
N GLY A 211 -10.01 -7.18 10.92
CA GLY A 211 -10.17 -6.36 12.14
C GLY A 211 -9.11 -6.64 13.20
N LEU A 212 -8.30 -7.69 13.05
CA LEU A 212 -7.16 -7.97 13.93
C LEU A 212 -5.87 -7.34 13.39
N PRO A 213 -4.86 -7.09 14.26
CA PRO A 213 -3.61 -6.44 13.86
C PRO A 213 -2.74 -7.38 13.01
N LEU A 214 -2.91 -7.28 11.70
CA LEU A 214 -2.13 -7.98 10.70
C LEU A 214 -1.68 -7.03 9.60
N ALA A 215 -0.42 -7.18 9.22
CA ALA A 215 0.14 -6.64 8.01
C ALA A 215 1.18 -7.61 7.44
N ALA A 216 1.64 -7.34 6.24
CA ALA A 216 2.67 -8.13 5.58
C ALA A 216 3.45 -7.24 4.61
N PHE A 217 4.70 -7.61 4.34
CA PHE A 217 5.48 -7.10 3.24
C PHE A 217 6.12 -8.28 2.50
N GLY A 218 6.29 -8.13 1.21
CA GLY A 218 6.86 -9.19 0.39
C GLY A 218 7.05 -8.75 -1.05
N GLY A 219 7.59 -9.63 -1.88
CA GLY A 219 7.83 -9.37 -3.28
C GLY A 219 8.86 -10.30 -3.89
N ARG A 220 9.72 -9.75 -4.75
CA ARG A 220 10.74 -10.51 -5.49
C ARG A 220 11.72 -11.22 -4.55
N ALA A 221 11.99 -12.49 -4.81
CA ALA A 221 12.92 -13.31 -4.03
C ALA A 221 14.28 -12.65 -3.87
N GLU A 222 14.82 -12.07 -4.93
CA GLU A 222 16.12 -11.40 -4.94
C GLU A 222 16.20 -10.26 -3.92
N VAL A 223 15.16 -9.43 -3.82
CA VAL A 223 15.08 -8.31 -2.87
C VAL A 223 14.87 -8.84 -1.45
N MET A 224 13.95 -9.80 -1.29
CA MET A 224 13.62 -10.41 0.00
C MET A 224 14.75 -11.27 0.57
N GLN A 225 15.71 -11.69 -0.24
CA GLN A 225 16.90 -12.42 0.21
C GLN A 225 17.72 -11.62 1.25
N ALA A 226 17.62 -10.28 1.25
CA ALA A 226 18.23 -9.44 2.28
C ALA A 226 17.72 -9.75 3.70
N VAL A 227 16.48 -10.23 3.83
CA VAL A 227 15.90 -10.66 5.11
C VAL A 227 16.41 -12.05 5.48
N VAL A 228 16.46 -12.97 4.52
CA VAL A 228 16.92 -14.35 4.73
C VAL A 228 18.39 -14.38 5.16
N ASP A 229 19.22 -13.56 4.52
CA ASP A 229 20.66 -13.44 4.82
C ASP A 229 20.96 -12.62 6.09
N ASN A 230 19.93 -12.20 6.84
CA ASN A 230 20.07 -11.32 8.01
C ASN A 230 20.79 -9.98 7.74
N ARG A 231 20.84 -9.52 6.50
CA ARG A 231 21.30 -8.16 6.16
C ARG A 231 20.28 -7.12 6.64
N MET A 232 19.02 -7.51 6.76
CA MET A 232 17.96 -6.74 7.40
C MET A 232 17.27 -7.62 8.44
N ALA A 233 17.41 -7.27 9.71
CA ALA A 233 16.79 -8.00 10.81
C ALA A 233 15.27 -7.73 10.83
N HIS A 234 14.47 -8.82 10.82
CA HIS A 234 13.02 -8.78 10.94
C HIS A 234 12.57 -9.64 12.11
N PHE A 235 12.13 -8.98 13.16
CA PHE A 235 11.64 -9.62 14.38
C PHE A 235 10.32 -8.99 14.83
N GLY A 236 9.46 -9.79 15.46
CA GLY A 236 8.21 -9.34 16.05
C GLY A 236 7.56 -10.48 16.81
N THR A 237 7.43 -10.33 18.12
CA THR A 237 6.91 -11.35 19.03
C THR A 237 5.53 -11.89 18.59
N TYR A 238 4.70 -11.03 18.03
CA TYR A 238 3.31 -11.38 17.67
C TYR A 238 3.12 -11.66 16.17
N ASN A 239 4.18 -11.59 15.37
CA ASN A 239 4.08 -11.81 13.93
C ASN A 239 3.58 -13.22 13.61
N GLY A 240 2.50 -13.31 12.83
CA GLY A 240 1.93 -14.60 12.42
C GLY A 240 1.30 -15.40 13.56
N ASN A 241 0.83 -14.75 14.63
CA ASN A 241 0.19 -15.49 15.74
C ASN A 241 -1.11 -16.19 15.27
N PRO A 242 -1.49 -17.32 15.91
CA PRO A 242 -2.59 -18.16 15.45
C PRO A 242 -3.93 -17.47 15.30
N LEU A 243 -4.28 -16.52 16.18
CA LEU A 243 -5.56 -15.83 16.14
C LEU A 243 -5.67 -14.93 14.91
N VAL A 244 -4.58 -14.21 14.61
CA VAL A 244 -4.51 -13.29 13.48
C VAL A 244 -4.48 -14.07 12.17
N MET A 245 -3.78 -15.20 12.14
CA MET A 245 -3.74 -16.08 10.96
C MET A 245 -5.10 -16.72 10.68
N ALA A 246 -5.86 -17.09 11.71
CA ALA A 246 -7.22 -17.59 11.55
C ALA A 246 -8.16 -16.52 10.95
N ALA A 247 -8.03 -15.27 11.41
CA ALA A 247 -8.77 -14.16 10.83
C ALA A 247 -8.39 -13.89 9.37
N ALA A 248 -7.10 -13.94 9.06
CA ALA A 248 -6.60 -13.77 7.69
C ALA A 248 -7.14 -14.86 6.75
N MET A 249 -7.12 -16.11 7.18
CA MET A 249 -7.70 -17.24 6.46
C MET A 249 -9.19 -17.03 6.19
N ALA A 250 -9.95 -16.60 7.20
CA ALA A 250 -11.38 -16.31 7.04
C ALA A 250 -11.63 -15.17 6.05
N VAL A 251 -10.81 -14.12 6.09
CA VAL A 251 -10.89 -13.00 5.12
C VAL A 251 -10.62 -13.50 3.71
N ASP A 252 -9.59 -14.32 3.53
CA ASP A 252 -9.25 -14.87 2.21
C ASP A 252 -10.40 -15.73 1.64
N GLU A 253 -11.04 -16.53 2.47
CA GLU A 253 -12.22 -17.34 2.09
C GLU A 253 -13.46 -16.51 1.75
N VAL A 254 -13.68 -15.39 2.44
CA VAL A 254 -14.83 -14.49 2.20
C VAL A 254 -14.60 -13.54 1.03
N CYS A 255 -13.38 -13.03 0.89
CA CYS A 255 -13.01 -12.09 -0.18
C CYS A 255 -12.61 -12.83 -1.47
N THR A 256 -13.50 -13.68 -1.99
CA THR A 256 -13.30 -14.32 -3.29
C THR A 256 -13.35 -13.28 -4.41
N ARG A 257 -12.90 -13.67 -5.61
CA ARG A 257 -13.00 -12.81 -6.80
C ARG A 257 -14.45 -12.40 -7.05
N GLU A 258 -15.36 -13.37 -7.04
CA GLU A 258 -16.80 -13.14 -7.29
C GLU A 258 -17.42 -12.21 -6.24
N ALA A 259 -17.03 -12.33 -4.97
CA ALA A 259 -17.53 -11.46 -3.91
C ALA A 259 -17.04 -10.02 -4.08
N LEU A 260 -15.78 -9.84 -4.47
CA LEU A 260 -15.21 -8.50 -4.70
C LEU A 260 -15.76 -7.89 -5.99
N ASP A 261 -15.90 -8.65 -7.08
CA ASP A 261 -16.49 -8.19 -8.33
C ASP A 261 -17.97 -7.77 -8.12
N SER A 262 -18.73 -8.52 -7.30
CA SER A 262 -20.10 -8.16 -6.94
C SER A 262 -20.15 -6.87 -6.10
N ALA A 263 -19.23 -6.70 -5.16
CA ALA A 263 -19.16 -5.47 -4.35
C ALA A 263 -18.71 -4.26 -5.20
N GLU A 264 -17.85 -4.45 -6.18
CA GLU A 264 -17.47 -3.43 -7.15
C GLU A 264 -18.67 -2.99 -7.99
N ALA A 265 -19.46 -3.92 -8.51
CA ALA A 265 -20.66 -3.60 -9.27
C ALA A 265 -21.69 -2.77 -8.46
N ILE A 266 -21.80 -3.04 -7.13
CA ILE A 266 -22.63 -2.22 -6.24
C ILE A 266 -22.05 -0.80 -6.10
N ASN A 267 -20.75 -0.69 -5.93
CA ASN A 267 -20.07 0.61 -5.86
C ASN A 267 -20.26 1.42 -7.14
N ASP A 268 -20.08 0.80 -8.30
CA ASP A 268 -20.25 1.44 -9.61
C ASP A 268 -21.68 1.96 -9.79
N GLY A 269 -22.68 1.15 -9.45
CA GLY A 269 -24.08 1.58 -9.49
C GLY A 269 -24.40 2.74 -8.53
N ALA A 270 -23.75 2.77 -7.36
CA ALA A 270 -23.89 3.88 -6.42
C ALA A 270 -23.24 5.17 -6.96
N LEU A 271 -22.06 5.08 -7.58
CA LEU A 271 -21.37 6.21 -8.20
C LEU A 271 -22.19 6.77 -9.38
N GLU A 272 -22.72 5.91 -10.24
CA GLU A 272 -23.59 6.32 -11.35
C GLU A 272 -24.85 7.07 -10.84
N ALA A 273 -25.49 6.58 -9.78
CA ALA A 273 -26.62 7.27 -9.17
C ALA A 273 -26.25 8.65 -8.60
N ILE A 274 -25.07 8.76 -7.97
CA ILE A 274 -24.56 10.03 -7.45
C ILE A 274 -24.23 11.01 -8.59
N ASP A 275 -23.61 10.55 -9.69
CA ASP A 275 -23.33 11.38 -10.87
C ASP A 275 -24.62 11.89 -11.51
N GLY A 276 -25.70 11.09 -11.48
CA GLY A 276 -27.04 11.53 -11.86
C GLY A 276 -27.53 12.71 -11.03
N ILE A 277 -27.36 12.65 -9.69
CA ILE A 277 -27.72 13.74 -8.77
C ILE A 277 -26.83 14.99 -9.02
N ILE A 278 -25.52 14.80 -9.17
CA ILE A 278 -24.58 15.89 -9.48
C ILE A 278 -25.03 16.63 -10.74
N THR A 279 -25.41 15.89 -11.78
CA THR A 279 -25.88 16.44 -13.04
C THR A 279 -27.22 17.15 -12.89
N GLU A 280 -28.21 16.53 -12.20
CA GLU A 280 -29.54 17.08 -12.01
C GLU A 280 -29.53 18.42 -11.27
N PHE A 281 -28.64 18.57 -10.27
CA PHE A 281 -28.54 19.74 -9.42
C PHE A 281 -27.40 20.70 -9.81
N ASP A 282 -26.71 20.45 -10.95
CA ASP A 282 -25.58 21.25 -11.43
C ASP A 282 -24.52 21.52 -10.32
N LEU A 283 -24.15 20.44 -9.61
CA LEU A 283 -23.21 20.54 -8.50
C LEU A 283 -21.76 20.58 -9.02
N PRO A 284 -20.85 21.41 -8.43
CA PRO A 284 -19.43 21.46 -8.82
C PRO A 284 -18.66 20.27 -8.25
N ALA A 285 -19.03 19.06 -8.65
CA ALA A 285 -18.45 17.83 -8.14
C ALA A 285 -18.40 16.77 -9.25
N HIS A 286 -17.65 15.70 -9.00
CA HIS A 286 -17.64 14.48 -9.79
C HIS A 286 -17.40 13.27 -8.88
N THR A 287 -17.74 12.08 -9.34
CA THR A 287 -17.38 10.85 -8.63
C THR A 287 -16.07 10.28 -9.17
N VAL A 288 -15.38 9.53 -8.33
CA VAL A 288 -14.22 8.73 -8.68
C VAL A 288 -14.28 7.40 -7.93
N GLY A 289 -13.90 6.31 -8.58
CA GLY A 289 -13.92 4.99 -7.96
C GLY A 289 -12.84 4.05 -8.47
N LEU A 290 -12.52 3.07 -7.63
CA LEU A 290 -11.66 1.94 -7.97
C LEU A 290 -12.03 0.72 -7.13
N GLY A 291 -12.44 -0.36 -7.79
CA GLY A 291 -12.88 -1.57 -7.10
C GLY A 291 -14.08 -1.29 -6.19
N VAL A 292 -13.97 -1.70 -4.94
CA VAL A 292 -15.08 -1.57 -3.97
C VAL A 292 -15.14 -0.21 -3.28
N LYS A 293 -14.39 0.78 -3.74
CA LYS A 293 -14.34 2.13 -3.16
C LYS A 293 -14.72 3.20 -4.15
N GLY A 294 -15.51 4.14 -3.68
CA GLY A 294 -15.86 5.36 -4.39
C GLY A 294 -15.75 6.60 -3.51
N ALA A 295 -15.62 7.74 -4.13
CA ALA A 295 -15.62 9.05 -3.49
C ALA A 295 -16.34 10.09 -4.34
N VAL A 296 -16.85 11.14 -3.67
CA VAL A 296 -17.32 12.37 -4.33
C VAL A 296 -16.24 13.43 -4.11
N THR A 297 -15.77 14.02 -5.20
CA THR A 297 -14.79 15.09 -5.19
C THR A 297 -15.49 16.40 -5.55
N TRP A 298 -15.39 17.39 -4.66
CA TRP A 298 -15.95 18.72 -4.86
C TRP A 298 -15.03 19.59 -5.72
N SER A 299 -14.95 19.23 -6.98
CA SER A 299 -14.20 19.92 -8.03
C SER A 299 -14.84 19.59 -9.38
N THR A 300 -14.81 20.54 -10.30
CA THR A 300 -15.24 20.33 -11.69
C THR A 300 -14.15 19.69 -12.56
N THR A 301 -12.92 19.61 -12.05
CA THR A 301 -11.78 18.99 -12.74
C THR A 301 -11.27 17.79 -11.95
N PRO A 302 -10.82 16.72 -12.62
CA PRO A 302 -10.19 15.59 -11.94
C PRO A 302 -8.97 16.03 -11.12
N VAL A 303 -8.88 15.50 -9.89
CA VAL A 303 -7.69 15.66 -9.04
C VAL A 303 -6.60 14.73 -9.55
N ARG A 304 -5.41 15.25 -9.83
CA ARG A 304 -4.28 14.50 -10.38
C ARG A 304 -3.11 14.34 -9.40
N ASN A 305 -3.01 15.23 -8.43
CA ASN A 305 -1.96 15.21 -7.41
C ASN A 305 -2.43 15.84 -6.09
N TYR A 306 -1.52 16.03 -5.15
CA TYR A 306 -1.82 16.61 -3.83
C TYR A 306 -2.23 18.08 -3.88
N ARG A 307 -1.81 18.84 -4.89
CA ARG A 307 -2.00 20.30 -4.99
C ARG A 307 -3.32 20.73 -5.63
N ASP A 308 -4.00 19.82 -6.32
CA ASP A 308 -5.32 20.06 -6.91
C ASP A 308 -6.42 20.07 -5.84
#